data_b94eaeea0341ce020065707ebcbdf4b0
#
_entry.id   b94eaeea0341ce020065707ebcbdf4b0
#
_cell.length_a   1.000
_cell.length_b   1.000
_cell.length_c   1.000
_cell.angle_alpha   90.00
_cell.angle_beta   90.00
_cell.angle_gamma   90.00
#
_symmetry.space_group_name_H-M   'P 1'
#
loop_
_entity.id
_entity.type
_entity.pdbx_description
1 polymer ?
#
loop_
_entity_poly.entity_id
_entity_poly.type
_entity_poly.pdbx_seq_one_letter_code
_entity_poly.pdbx_strand_id
1 'polypeptide(L)'
;KKVIKFIIVRAFLKAKPVLKHRPIWLFFDKIYKAGDSAEYMYKYARSKKDGIKCYYLADGASEDYARLEREGMKPVKRRSIKHRYAFLYADMVIVSNSTVYAFNDFGTINSALIRDLMNFHVACVQHGMSIQKIAVAQNRLRDNTRLYFCASKYEIENLSKPIYGYEGYDALKLTGVPRY
;
A
#
# COMPACT_ATOMS: atom_id res chain seq x y z
N LYS A 1 24.15 17.99 3.47
CA LYS A 1 23.72 16.66 3.97
C LYS A 1 22.40 16.17 3.35
N LYS A 2 21.33 16.99 3.19
CA LYS A 2 20.06 16.58 2.57
C LYS A 2 20.22 16.15 1.12
N VAL A 3 20.95 16.91 0.28
CA VAL A 3 21.17 16.63 -1.14
C VAL A 3 21.87 15.29 -1.33
N ILE A 4 22.92 14.99 -0.58
CA ILE A 4 23.66 13.73 -0.63
C ILE A 4 22.73 12.54 -0.34
N LYS A 5 21.87 12.65 0.68
CA LYS A 5 20.87 11.63 1.00
C LYS A 5 19.94 11.34 -0.18
N PHE A 6 19.52 12.37 -0.92
CA PHE A 6 18.66 12.21 -2.10
C PHE A 6 19.38 11.54 -3.26
N ILE A 7 20.62 11.91 -3.52
CA ILE A 7 21.46 11.27 -4.56
C ILE A 7 21.59 9.78 -4.28
N ILE A 8 21.85 9.41 -3.02
CA ILE A 8 21.96 8.01 -2.59
C ILE A 8 20.62 7.28 -2.78
N VAL A 9 19.51 7.86 -2.33
CA VAL A 9 18.17 7.23 -2.50
C VAL A 9 17.85 7.05 -3.98
N ARG A 10 18.12 8.05 -4.83
CA ARG A 10 17.89 7.94 -6.28
C ARG A 10 18.78 6.88 -6.93
N ALA A 11 20.04 6.77 -6.53
CA ALA A 11 20.95 5.73 -7.01
C ALA A 11 20.43 4.32 -6.64
N PHE A 12 20.00 4.13 -5.39
CA PHE A 12 19.39 2.88 -4.93
C PHE A 12 18.14 2.52 -5.72
N LEU A 13 17.26 3.48 -6.00
CA LEU A 13 16.04 3.24 -6.78
C LEU A 13 16.34 2.92 -8.24
N LYS A 14 17.34 3.56 -8.84
CA LYS A 14 17.80 3.22 -10.19
C LYS A 14 18.43 1.83 -10.27
N ALA A 15 19.06 1.37 -9.20
CA ALA A 15 19.61 0.03 -9.11
C ALA A 15 18.55 -1.08 -8.85
N LYS A 16 17.27 -0.71 -8.63
CA LYS A 16 16.18 -1.64 -8.35
C LYS A 16 16.10 -2.83 -9.32
N PRO A 17 16.20 -2.67 -10.65
CA PRO A 17 16.13 -3.80 -11.58
C PRO A 17 17.26 -4.83 -11.37
N VAL A 18 18.43 -4.38 -10.91
CA VAL A 18 19.61 -5.25 -10.68
C VAL A 18 19.57 -5.89 -9.30
N LEU A 19 19.11 -5.15 -8.28
CA LEU A 19 19.16 -5.59 -6.89
C LEU A 19 17.94 -6.42 -6.47
N LYS A 20 16.88 -6.39 -7.26
CA LYS A 20 15.63 -7.03 -6.94
C LYS A 20 15.38 -8.27 -7.79
N HIS A 21 15.38 -9.43 -7.14
CA HIS A 21 15.18 -10.72 -7.81
C HIS A 21 13.75 -11.27 -7.70
N ARG A 22 12.88 -10.68 -6.87
CA ARG A 22 11.52 -11.14 -6.64
C ARG A 22 10.56 -9.97 -6.48
N PRO A 23 9.29 -10.08 -6.92
CA PRO A 23 8.26 -9.08 -6.66
C PRO A 23 8.12 -8.82 -5.16
N ILE A 24 7.89 -7.58 -4.81
CA ILE A 24 7.67 -7.13 -3.42
C ILE A 24 6.29 -6.53 -3.31
N TRP A 25 5.48 -7.09 -2.41
CA TRP A 25 4.18 -6.56 -2.04
C TRP A 25 4.22 -6.05 -0.62
N LEU A 26 3.82 -4.79 -0.43
CA LEU A 26 3.76 -4.12 0.86
C LEU A 26 2.30 -3.92 1.25
N PHE A 27 1.94 -4.41 2.43
CA PHE A 27 0.59 -4.34 2.97
C PHE A 27 0.56 -3.46 4.20
N PHE A 28 -0.49 -2.69 4.37
CA PHE A 28 -0.79 -1.99 5.62
C PHE A 28 -2.25 -1.55 5.69
N ASP A 29 -2.77 -1.50 6.90
CA ASP A 29 -4.11 -0.99 7.20
C ASP A 29 -4.04 0.48 7.63
N LYS A 30 -4.17 0.78 8.91
CA LYS A 30 -4.01 2.13 9.47
C LYS A 30 -2.64 2.29 10.11
N ILE A 31 -2.20 3.54 10.30
CA ILE A 31 -0.88 3.83 10.86
C ILE A 31 -0.67 3.18 12.24
N TYR A 32 -1.72 3.12 13.04
CA TYR A 32 -1.70 2.73 14.45
C TYR A 32 -2.51 1.46 14.74
N LYS A 33 -3.14 0.86 13.72
CA LYS A 33 -4.04 -0.28 13.90
C LYS A 33 -3.96 -1.21 12.70
N ALA A 34 -3.77 -2.50 12.97
CA ALA A 34 -3.93 -3.61 12.04
C ALA A 34 -5.31 -4.27 12.23
N GLY A 35 -5.53 -5.42 11.63
CA GLY A 35 -6.76 -6.20 11.77
C GLY A 35 -7.85 -5.81 10.77
N ASP A 36 -7.47 -5.19 9.65
CA ASP A 36 -8.39 -4.85 8.57
C ASP A 36 -8.06 -5.63 7.28
N SER A 37 -8.70 -5.32 6.19
CA SER A 37 -8.66 -6.06 4.92
C SER A 37 -7.24 -6.31 4.38
N ALA A 38 -6.30 -5.38 4.57
CA ALA A 38 -4.94 -5.58 4.10
C ALA A 38 -4.18 -6.62 4.93
N GLU A 39 -4.47 -6.79 6.23
CA GLU A 39 -3.89 -7.88 7.03
C GLU A 39 -4.38 -9.24 6.53
N TYR A 40 -5.68 -9.41 6.26
CA TYR A 40 -6.22 -10.66 5.73
C TYR A 40 -5.62 -10.99 4.36
N MET A 41 -5.51 -10.02 3.48
CA MET A 41 -4.85 -10.19 2.18
C MET A 41 -3.36 -10.54 2.32
N TYR A 42 -2.66 -9.96 3.29
CA TYR A 42 -1.26 -10.30 3.59
C TYR A 42 -1.11 -11.75 4.03
N LYS A 43 -1.96 -12.21 4.97
CA LYS A 43 -1.95 -13.59 5.44
C LYS A 43 -2.22 -14.57 4.29
N TYR A 44 -3.20 -14.26 3.45
CA TYR A 44 -3.52 -15.05 2.27
C TYR A 44 -2.37 -15.07 1.26
N ALA A 45 -1.82 -13.92 0.88
CA ALA A 45 -0.71 -13.86 -0.07
C ALA A 45 0.52 -14.64 0.42
N ARG A 46 0.84 -14.55 1.73
CA ARG A 46 1.93 -15.33 2.33
C ARG A 46 1.72 -16.84 2.26
N SER A 47 0.48 -17.30 2.39
CA SER A 47 0.16 -18.73 2.34
C SER A 47 0.39 -19.35 0.97
N LYS A 48 0.34 -18.57 -0.11
CA LYS A 48 0.46 -19.05 -1.50
C LYS A 48 1.87 -19.50 -1.87
N LYS A 49 2.92 -18.98 -1.20
CA LYS A 49 4.33 -19.32 -1.47
C LYS A 49 4.74 -19.19 -2.95
N ASP A 50 4.15 -18.25 -3.68
CA ASP A 50 4.29 -18.02 -5.11
C ASP A 50 5.55 -17.22 -5.52
N GLY A 51 6.50 -17.08 -4.60
CA GLY A 51 7.74 -16.35 -4.84
C GLY A 51 7.67 -14.84 -4.57
N ILE A 52 6.48 -14.30 -4.27
CA ILE A 52 6.30 -12.89 -3.92
C ILE A 52 6.79 -12.64 -2.49
N LYS A 53 7.59 -11.60 -2.29
CA LYS A 53 7.99 -11.14 -0.95
C LYS A 53 6.90 -10.24 -0.36
N CYS A 54 6.13 -10.76 0.57
CA CYS A 54 5.09 -10.02 1.26
C CYS A 54 5.63 -9.40 2.55
N TYR A 55 5.43 -8.09 2.71
CA TYR A 55 5.76 -7.34 3.92
C TYR A 55 4.49 -6.68 4.46
N TYR A 56 4.25 -6.81 5.77
CA TYR A 56 3.16 -6.08 6.44
C TYR A 56 3.77 -5.02 7.35
N LEU A 57 3.34 -3.77 7.18
CA LEU A 57 3.84 -2.62 7.93
C LEU A 57 2.94 -2.35 9.13
N ALA A 58 3.52 -2.31 10.33
CA ALA A 58 2.82 -1.94 11.54
C ALA A 58 3.69 -1.03 12.43
N ASP A 59 3.04 -0.28 13.31
CA ASP A 59 3.76 0.49 14.33
C ASP A 59 4.32 -0.45 15.39
N GLY A 60 5.63 -0.43 15.58
CA GLY A 60 6.32 -1.34 16.52
C GLY A 60 5.98 -1.12 18.00
N ALA A 61 5.27 -0.03 18.34
CA ALA A 61 4.75 0.23 19.67
C ALA A 61 3.29 -0.18 19.86
N SER A 62 2.62 -0.65 18.79
CA SER A 62 1.22 -1.05 18.85
C SER A 62 1.03 -2.48 19.39
N GLU A 63 -0.08 -2.72 20.07
CA GLU A 63 -0.49 -4.06 20.50
C GLU A 63 -0.64 -5.02 19.31
N ASP A 64 -1.09 -4.50 18.16
CA ASP A 64 -1.22 -5.27 16.93
C ASP A 64 0.13 -5.78 16.40
N TYR A 65 1.21 -5.01 16.58
CA TYR A 65 2.55 -5.48 16.23
C TYR A 65 2.92 -6.73 17.04
N ALA A 66 2.76 -6.67 18.34
CA ALA A 66 3.03 -7.79 19.24
C ALA A 66 2.08 -8.99 18.99
N ARG A 67 0.81 -8.74 18.65
CA ARG A 67 -0.15 -9.76 18.26
C ARG A 67 0.30 -10.50 17.00
N LEU A 68 0.69 -9.76 15.95
CA LEU A 68 1.16 -10.33 14.69
C LEU A 68 2.43 -11.18 14.89
N GLU A 69 3.34 -10.76 15.76
CA GLU A 69 4.54 -11.56 16.10
C GLU A 69 4.15 -12.88 16.81
N ARG A 70 3.23 -12.83 17.76
CA ARG A 70 2.71 -14.04 18.43
C ARG A 70 2.01 -15.00 17.48
N GLU A 71 1.36 -14.49 16.43
CA GLU A 71 0.74 -15.28 15.37
C GLU A 71 1.77 -15.85 14.35
N GLY A 72 3.08 -15.72 14.61
CA GLY A 72 4.14 -16.19 13.71
C GLY A 72 4.31 -15.33 12.46
N MET A 73 3.69 -14.16 12.41
CA MET A 73 3.92 -13.17 11.38
C MET A 73 5.23 -12.41 11.68
N LYS A 74 5.82 -11.84 10.64
CA LYS A 74 7.04 -11.03 10.79
C LYS A 74 6.77 -9.61 10.29
N PRO A 75 6.00 -8.82 11.05
CA PRO A 75 5.67 -7.46 10.63
C PRO A 75 6.93 -6.61 10.48
N VAL A 76 6.88 -5.66 9.58
CA VAL A 76 7.93 -4.67 9.39
C VAL A 76 7.64 -3.49 10.29
N LYS A 77 8.57 -3.18 11.17
CA LYS A 77 8.47 -2.05 12.07
C LYS A 77 8.51 -0.75 11.28
N ARG A 78 7.51 0.10 11.49
CA ARG A 78 7.46 1.44 10.93
C ARG A 78 8.74 2.23 11.24
N ARG A 79 9.20 3.07 10.32
CA ARG A 79 10.43 3.88 10.41
C ARG A 79 11.75 3.09 10.46
N SER A 80 11.71 1.76 10.29
CA SER A 80 12.92 0.95 10.19
C SER A 80 13.57 1.05 8.79
N ILE A 81 14.82 0.60 8.68
CA ILE A 81 15.50 0.46 7.37
C ILE A 81 14.72 -0.50 6.46
N LYS A 82 14.19 -1.58 7.04
CA LYS A 82 13.38 -2.55 6.30
C LYS A 82 12.07 -1.95 5.77
N HIS A 83 11.43 -1.03 6.51
CA HIS A 83 10.29 -0.27 6.01
C HIS A 83 10.67 0.57 4.79
N ARG A 84 11.76 1.33 4.86
CA ARG A 84 12.24 2.16 3.73
C ARG A 84 12.55 1.31 2.51
N TYR A 85 13.23 0.19 2.72
CA TYR A 85 13.49 -0.77 1.65
C TYR A 85 12.20 -1.32 1.03
N ALA A 86 11.30 -1.84 1.85
CA ALA A 86 10.04 -2.42 1.37
C ALA A 86 9.19 -1.39 0.60
N PHE A 87 9.13 -0.14 1.07
CA PHE A 87 8.38 0.93 0.42
C PHE A 87 9.01 1.37 -0.91
N LEU A 88 10.33 1.54 -0.97
CA LEU A 88 11.02 1.98 -2.19
C LEU A 88 11.06 0.89 -3.27
N TYR A 89 11.11 -0.37 -2.86
CA TYR A 89 11.25 -1.51 -3.77
C TYR A 89 9.93 -2.22 -4.06
N ALA A 90 8.83 -1.77 -3.47
CA ALA A 90 7.51 -2.35 -3.75
C ALA A 90 7.17 -2.30 -5.25
N ASP A 91 6.51 -3.35 -5.74
CA ASP A 91 5.81 -3.36 -7.02
C ASP A 91 4.33 -3.06 -6.81
N MET A 92 3.79 -3.58 -5.72
CA MET A 92 2.41 -3.40 -5.31
C MET A 92 2.36 -2.95 -3.85
N VAL A 93 1.55 -1.95 -3.59
CA VAL A 93 1.19 -1.50 -2.24
C VAL A 93 -0.29 -1.77 -2.04
N ILE A 94 -0.63 -2.63 -1.09
CA ILE A 94 -1.99 -3.05 -0.79
C ILE A 94 -2.46 -2.37 0.50
N VAL A 95 -3.54 -1.61 0.41
CA VAL A 95 -4.00 -0.77 1.51
C VAL A 95 -5.49 -0.93 1.76
N SER A 96 -5.91 -0.86 3.00
CA SER A 96 -7.35 -0.81 3.36
C SER A 96 -7.96 0.57 3.16
N ASN A 97 -7.14 1.60 3.02
CA ASN A 97 -7.58 2.94 2.67
C ASN A 97 -6.67 3.53 1.59
N SER A 98 -7.11 4.62 0.97
CA SER A 98 -6.41 5.22 -0.17
C SER A 98 -5.21 6.10 0.19
N THR A 99 -4.79 6.19 1.44
CA THR A 99 -3.76 7.16 1.87
C THR A 99 -2.36 6.54 1.90
N VAL A 100 -1.86 6.12 0.75
CA VAL A 100 -0.57 5.40 0.61
C VAL A 100 0.61 6.24 1.06
N TYR A 101 0.65 7.51 0.66
CA TYR A 101 1.81 8.37 0.95
C TYR A 101 1.94 8.79 2.42
N ALA A 102 0.90 8.60 3.23
CA ALA A 102 1.00 8.80 4.68
C ALA A 102 1.95 7.81 5.37
N PHE A 103 2.24 6.69 4.72
CA PHE A 103 3.11 5.64 5.24
C PHE A 103 4.56 5.75 4.78
N ASN A 104 4.90 6.74 3.94
CA ASN A 104 6.29 6.96 3.60
C ASN A 104 7.06 7.53 4.80
N ASP A 105 8.31 7.13 4.96
CA ASP A 105 9.20 7.57 6.05
C ASP A 105 10.10 8.75 5.63
N PHE A 106 9.87 9.33 4.46
CA PHE A 106 10.72 10.40 3.92
C PHE A 106 10.21 11.80 4.24
N GLY A 107 8.97 11.91 4.74
CA GLY A 107 8.27 13.18 4.94
C GLY A 107 7.74 13.79 3.63
N THR A 108 6.83 14.74 3.74
CA THR A 108 6.06 15.26 2.59
C THR A 108 6.94 15.88 1.51
N ILE A 109 7.89 16.75 1.89
CA ILE A 109 8.79 17.42 0.93
C ILE A 109 9.72 16.42 0.26
N ASN A 110 10.28 15.49 1.03
CA ASN A 110 11.24 14.52 0.53
C ASN A 110 10.59 13.47 -0.36
N SER A 111 9.36 13.05 -0.07
CA SER A 111 8.62 12.12 -0.93
C SER A 111 8.27 12.72 -2.28
N ALA A 112 7.99 14.01 -2.34
CA ALA A 112 7.79 14.71 -3.62
C ALA A 112 9.02 14.63 -4.53
N LEU A 113 10.24 14.74 -3.96
CA LEU A 113 11.51 14.70 -4.71
C LEU A 113 11.91 13.31 -5.24
N ILE A 114 11.26 12.25 -4.78
CA ILE A 114 11.51 10.87 -5.22
C ILE A 114 10.27 10.19 -5.79
N ARG A 115 9.17 10.92 -5.93
CA ARG A 115 7.88 10.37 -6.37
C ARG A 115 7.95 9.75 -7.76
N ASP A 116 8.72 10.34 -8.66
CA ASP A 116 8.98 9.84 -10.01
C ASP A 116 9.68 8.46 -10.02
N LEU A 117 10.30 8.07 -8.92
CA LEU A 117 10.99 6.80 -8.77
C LEU A 117 10.20 5.75 -7.99
N MET A 118 9.06 6.14 -7.38
CA MET A 118 8.15 5.23 -6.69
C MET A 118 7.15 4.64 -7.69
N ASN A 119 7.59 3.65 -8.45
CA ASN A 119 6.80 3.04 -9.55
C ASN A 119 5.95 1.86 -9.10
N PHE A 120 5.53 1.81 -7.84
CA PHE A 120 4.61 0.79 -7.38
C PHE A 120 3.17 1.09 -7.83
N HIS A 121 2.40 0.03 -8.00
CA HIS A 121 0.96 0.11 -8.17
C HIS A 121 0.25 0.04 -6.82
N VAL A 122 -0.90 0.68 -6.71
CA VAL A 122 -1.71 0.61 -5.49
C VAL A 122 -2.94 -0.24 -5.73
N ALA A 123 -3.19 -1.17 -4.80
CA ALA A 123 -4.45 -1.88 -4.66
C ALA A 123 -5.15 -1.42 -3.37
N CYS A 124 -6.33 -0.83 -3.50
CA CYS A 124 -7.16 -0.47 -2.37
C CYS A 124 -8.16 -1.61 -2.10
N VAL A 125 -8.03 -2.28 -0.94
CA VAL A 125 -8.88 -3.42 -0.57
C VAL A 125 -9.98 -3.04 0.41
N GLN A 126 -10.19 -1.77 0.64
CA GLN A 126 -11.22 -1.19 1.49
C GLN A 126 -11.20 -1.65 2.95
N HIS A 127 -11.73 -0.82 3.82
CA HIS A 127 -11.96 -1.13 5.23
C HIS A 127 -13.45 -1.28 5.58
N GLY A 128 -14.32 -1.23 4.59
CA GLY A 128 -15.78 -1.29 4.69
C GLY A 128 -16.42 -0.60 3.48
N MET A 129 -17.72 -0.62 3.39
CA MET A 129 -18.46 0.04 2.31
C MET A 129 -18.31 1.55 2.38
N SER A 130 -17.98 2.16 1.26
CA SER A 130 -17.85 3.62 1.13
C SER A 130 -19.21 4.24 0.84
N ILE A 131 -19.93 4.63 1.88
CA ILE A 131 -21.23 5.32 1.76
C ILE A 131 -21.03 6.83 1.61
N GLN A 132 -19.90 7.36 2.06
CA GLN A 132 -19.62 8.79 2.07
C GLN A 132 -18.92 9.23 0.78
N LYS A 133 -19.25 10.46 0.31
CA LYS A 133 -18.56 11.10 -0.80
C LYS A 133 -17.18 11.59 -0.36
N ILE A 134 -16.15 10.75 -0.54
CA ILE A 134 -14.76 11.06 -0.16
C ILE A 134 -13.89 11.18 -1.42
N ALA A 135 -14.35 11.99 -2.39
CA ALA A 135 -13.75 12.07 -3.72
C ALA A 135 -12.23 12.34 -3.70
N VAL A 136 -11.75 13.21 -2.83
CA VAL A 136 -10.31 13.55 -2.74
C VAL A 136 -9.49 12.36 -2.25
N ALA A 137 -9.99 11.61 -1.27
CA ALA A 137 -9.27 10.47 -0.69
C ALA A 137 -9.27 9.23 -1.60
N GLN A 138 -10.30 9.08 -2.42
CA GLN A 138 -10.49 7.90 -3.29
C GLN A 138 -10.15 8.18 -4.76
N ASN A 139 -9.64 9.36 -5.09
CA ASN A 139 -9.26 9.68 -6.45
C ASN A 139 -8.07 8.82 -6.92
N ARG A 140 -8.25 8.16 -8.05
CA ARG A 140 -7.27 7.24 -8.64
C ARG A 140 -5.89 7.87 -8.86
N LEU A 141 -5.87 9.10 -9.35
CA LEU A 141 -4.63 9.80 -9.72
C LEU A 141 -3.79 10.18 -8.51
N ARG A 142 -4.42 10.34 -7.34
CA ARG A 142 -3.72 10.72 -6.12
C ARG A 142 -2.68 9.70 -5.70
N ASP A 143 -3.06 8.42 -5.72
CA ASP A 143 -2.23 7.34 -5.18
C ASP A 143 -1.81 6.31 -6.25
N ASN A 144 -2.02 6.61 -7.54
CA ASN A 144 -1.77 5.68 -8.64
C ASN A 144 -2.49 4.33 -8.44
N THR A 145 -3.75 4.38 -8.01
CA THR A 145 -4.55 3.19 -7.75
C THR A 145 -4.84 2.46 -9.06
N ARG A 146 -4.41 1.22 -9.15
CA ARG A 146 -4.58 0.34 -10.30
C ARG A 146 -5.65 -0.71 -10.10
N LEU A 147 -5.99 -0.98 -8.84
CA LEU A 147 -7.00 -1.96 -8.47
C LEU A 147 -7.74 -1.46 -7.24
N TYR A 148 -9.05 -1.50 -7.30
CA TYR A 148 -9.92 -1.09 -6.21
C TYR A 148 -10.99 -2.16 -5.98
N PHE A 149 -11.00 -2.75 -4.80
CA PHE A 149 -11.97 -3.77 -4.41
C PHE A 149 -13.25 -3.09 -3.94
N CYS A 150 -14.36 -3.43 -4.58
CA CYS A 150 -15.67 -2.89 -4.27
C CYS A 150 -16.55 -3.96 -3.61
N ALA A 151 -17.26 -3.56 -2.58
CA ALA A 151 -18.19 -4.43 -1.86
C ALA A 151 -19.53 -4.59 -2.57
N SER A 152 -19.90 -3.64 -3.44
CA SER A 152 -21.19 -3.63 -4.12
C SER A 152 -21.13 -2.98 -5.51
N LYS A 153 -22.14 -3.26 -6.33
CA LYS A 153 -22.34 -2.59 -7.62
C LYS A 153 -22.56 -1.08 -7.47
N TYR A 154 -23.23 -0.66 -6.41
CA TYR A 154 -23.44 0.76 -6.10
C TYR A 154 -22.14 1.51 -5.83
N GLU A 155 -21.18 0.84 -5.21
CA GLU A 155 -19.87 1.41 -4.98
C GLU A 155 -19.09 1.57 -6.28
N ILE A 156 -19.16 0.59 -7.19
CA ILE A 156 -18.60 0.70 -8.54
C ILE A 156 -19.24 1.88 -9.29
N GLU A 157 -20.56 1.97 -9.31
CA GLU A 157 -21.29 3.04 -9.95
C GLU A 157 -20.89 4.42 -9.41
N ASN A 158 -20.76 4.55 -8.08
CA ASN A 158 -20.32 5.78 -7.46
C ASN A 158 -18.88 6.14 -7.85
N LEU A 159 -17.95 5.19 -7.79
CA LEU A 159 -16.53 5.41 -8.10
C LEU A 159 -16.27 5.62 -9.61
N SER A 160 -17.18 5.18 -10.47
CA SER A 160 -17.12 5.42 -11.91
C SER A 160 -17.40 6.88 -12.31
N LYS A 161 -17.86 7.72 -11.37
CA LYS A 161 -18.07 9.15 -11.65
C LYS A 161 -16.74 9.85 -11.95
N PRO A 162 -16.70 10.84 -12.87
CA PRO A 162 -15.48 11.49 -13.32
C PRO A 162 -14.60 12.05 -12.20
N ILE A 163 -15.20 12.52 -11.11
CA ILE A 163 -14.48 13.09 -9.96
C ILE A 163 -13.50 12.12 -9.28
N TYR A 164 -13.70 10.80 -9.45
CA TYR A 164 -12.83 9.78 -8.89
C TYR A 164 -11.71 9.32 -9.85
N GLY A 165 -11.82 9.63 -11.14
CA GLY A 165 -10.82 9.36 -12.17
C GLY A 165 -10.66 7.87 -12.53
N TYR A 166 -11.69 7.05 -12.29
CA TYR A 166 -11.71 5.63 -12.71
C TYR A 166 -12.40 5.40 -14.05
N GLU A 167 -12.99 6.43 -14.64
CA GLU A 167 -13.68 6.35 -15.93
C GLU A 167 -12.74 5.79 -17.01
N GLY A 168 -13.19 4.81 -17.78
CA GLY A 168 -12.40 4.15 -18.84
C GLY A 168 -11.28 3.21 -18.35
N TYR A 169 -11.16 2.97 -17.04
CA TYR A 169 -10.17 2.04 -16.47
C TYR A 169 -10.84 0.81 -15.87
N ASP A 170 -10.32 -0.36 -16.18
CA ASP A 170 -10.74 -1.64 -15.58
C ASP A 170 -10.12 -1.84 -14.17
N ALA A 171 -10.25 -0.84 -13.32
CA ALA A 171 -9.65 -0.83 -11.99
C ALA A 171 -10.61 -1.24 -10.87
N LEU A 172 -11.92 -1.07 -11.08
CA LEU A 172 -12.95 -1.34 -10.09
C LEU A 172 -13.40 -2.79 -10.19
N LYS A 173 -13.26 -3.56 -9.12
CA LYS A 173 -13.60 -5.00 -9.09
C LYS A 173 -14.61 -5.30 -7.99
N LEU A 174 -15.70 -5.96 -8.36
CA LEU A 174 -16.68 -6.48 -7.40
C LEU A 174 -16.14 -7.76 -6.75
N THR A 175 -15.51 -7.61 -5.60
CA THR A 175 -14.83 -8.72 -4.91
C THR A 175 -15.37 -8.96 -3.50
N GLY A 176 -16.12 -8.02 -2.97
CA GLY A 176 -16.40 -7.96 -1.54
C GLY A 176 -15.23 -7.35 -0.75
N VAL A 177 -15.34 -7.38 0.56
CA VAL A 177 -14.33 -6.88 1.50
C VAL A 177 -13.54 -8.06 2.06
N PRO A 178 -12.19 -8.11 1.91
CA PRO A 178 -11.38 -9.30 2.23
C PRO A 178 -11.45 -9.78 3.68
N ARG A 179 -11.86 -8.94 4.62
CA ARG A 179 -11.99 -9.32 6.04
C ARG A 179 -13.31 -10.03 6.38
N TYR A 180 -14.24 -10.12 5.46
CA TYR A 180 -15.49 -10.86 5.57
C TYR A 180 -15.49 -12.05 4.60
#